data_4a90138fb6336db2cdf98afa0e95f3c0
#
_entry.id   4a90138fb6336db2cdf98afa0e95f3c0
#
_cell.length_a   1.000
_cell.length_b   1.000
_cell.length_c   1.000
_cell.angle_alpha   90.00
_cell.angle_beta   90.00
_cell.angle_gamma   90.00
#
_symmetry.space_group_name_H-M   'P 1'
#
loop_
_entity.id
_entity.type
_entity.pdbx_description
1 polymer ?
#
loop_
_entity_poly.entity_id
_entity_poly.type
_entity_poly.pdbx_seq_one_letter_code
_entity_poly.pdbx_strand_id
1 'polypeptide(L)'
;VSLLAGCNQVGLAYRNLDVIIPWTLSDYLDMNSEQKSWLDVRLKQHLSWHCSTQLPEYLAWLDKLEDMVKNDRVTYEGLEARTSEAKDAIEKISREITPSAVELL
;
A
#
# COMPACT_ATOMS: atom_id res chain seq x y z
N VAL A 1 9.53 9.15 16.95
CA VAL A 1 9.12 7.78 16.73
C VAL A 1 9.66 7.30 15.39
N SER A 2 10.39 6.22 15.43
CA SER A 2 10.98 5.64 14.24
C SER A 2 9.89 5.05 13.34
N LEU A 3 9.95 5.35 12.05
CA LEU A 3 9.04 4.75 11.06
C LEU A 3 9.19 3.23 11.02
N LEU A 4 10.40 2.74 11.29
CA LEU A 4 10.65 1.30 11.38
C LEU A 4 9.89 0.66 12.54
N ALA A 5 9.83 1.33 13.70
CA ALA A 5 9.02 0.88 14.82
C ALA A 5 7.53 0.93 14.45
N GLY A 6 7.10 1.95 13.71
CA GLY A 6 5.76 2.06 13.19
C GLY A 6 5.42 0.90 12.26
N CYS A 7 6.35 0.52 11.37
CA CYS A 7 6.17 -0.62 10.48
C CYS A 7 6.10 -1.94 11.22
N ASN A 8 6.88 -2.10 12.29
CA ASN A 8 6.81 -3.30 13.12
C ASN A 8 5.46 -3.42 13.84
N GLN A 9 4.90 -2.31 14.31
CA GLN A 9 3.58 -2.29 14.96
C GLN A 9 2.45 -2.39 13.93
N VAL A 10 2.57 -1.67 12.83
CA VAL A 10 1.63 -1.77 11.71
C VAL A 10 1.75 -3.14 11.05
N GLY A 11 2.87 -3.81 11.20
CA GLY A 11 3.03 -5.21 10.79
C GLY A 11 1.99 -6.13 11.39
N LEU A 12 1.48 -5.82 12.60
CA LEU A 12 0.37 -6.57 13.19
C LEU A 12 -0.92 -6.38 12.39
N ALA A 13 -1.18 -5.16 11.90
CA ALA A 13 -2.31 -4.89 11.02
C ALA A 13 -2.10 -5.51 9.64
N TYR A 14 -0.88 -5.44 9.11
CA TYR A 14 -0.54 -6.05 7.82
C TYR A 14 -0.56 -7.59 7.87
N ARG A 15 -0.39 -8.20 9.04
CA ARG A 15 -0.54 -9.65 9.21
C ARG A 15 -1.94 -10.12 8.83
N ASN A 16 -2.94 -9.32 9.13
CA ASN A 16 -4.30 -9.65 8.72
C ASN A 16 -4.43 -9.62 7.19
N LEU A 17 -3.75 -8.70 6.52
CA LEU A 17 -3.71 -8.64 5.07
C LEU A 17 -2.95 -9.84 4.48
N ASP A 18 -1.89 -10.31 5.12
CA ASP A 18 -1.18 -11.53 4.76
C ASP A 18 -2.10 -12.73 4.66
N VAL A 19 -3.11 -12.79 5.52
CA VAL A 19 -4.06 -13.90 5.58
C VAL A 19 -5.27 -13.64 4.69
N ILE A 20 -5.82 -12.42 4.76
CA ILE A 20 -7.05 -12.05 4.04
C ILE A 20 -6.84 -12.06 2.53
N ILE A 21 -5.74 -11.51 2.04
CA ILE A 21 -5.49 -11.40 0.60
C ILE A 21 -5.37 -12.78 -0.06
N PRO A 22 -4.50 -13.70 0.42
CA PRO A 22 -4.43 -15.05 -0.16
C PRO A 22 -5.75 -15.81 -0.04
N TRP A 23 -6.44 -15.66 1.08
CA TRP A 23 -7.72 -16.33 1.31
C TRP A 23 -8.77 -15.84 0.32
N THR A 24 -8.85 -14.52 0.11
CA THR A 24 -9.77 -13.93 -0.87
C THR A 24 -9.40 -14.35 -2.30
N LEU A 25 -8.10 -14.33 -2.63
CA LEU A 25 -7.64 -14.73 -3.95
C LEU A 25 -7.91 -16.20 -4.25
N SER A 26 -7.89 -17.07 -3.24
CA SER A 26 -8.18 -18.50 -3.44
C SER A 26 -9.62 -18.76 -3.87
N ASP A 27 -10.53 -17.82 -3.63
CA ASP A 27 -11.92 -17.91 -4.12
C ASP A 27 -12.01 -17.64 -5.62
N TYR A 28 -11.05 -16.92 -6.19
CA TYR A 28 -11.02 -16.54 -7.60
C TYR A 28 -9.96 -17.29 -8.41
N LEU A 29 -8.88 -17.70 -7.75
CA LEU A 29 -7.75 -18.37 -8.38
C LEU A 29 -7.54 -19.72 -7.71
N ASP A 30 -7.52 -20.77 -8.53
CA ASP A 30 -7.25 -22.12 -8.04
C ASP A 30 -5.73 -22.30 -7.92
N MET A 31 -5.19 -21.90 -6.78
CA MET A 31 -3.75 -21.97 -6.51
C MET A 31 -3.38 -23.28 -5.83
N ASN A 32 -2.30 -23.90 -6.30
CA ASN A 32 -1.71 -25.06 -5.62
C ASN A 32 -0.88 -24.61 -4.42
N SER A 33 -0.36 -25.57 -3.63
CA SER A 33 0.40 -25.28 -2.42
C SER A 33 1.67 -24.47 -2.70
N GLU A 34 2.33 -24.76 -3.81
CA GLU A 34 3.53 -24.06 -4.23
C GLU A 34 3.26 -22.59 -4.55
N GLN A 35 2.18 -22.32 -5.27
CA GLN A 35 1.74 -20.98 -5.60
C GLN A 35 1.36 -20.20 -4.34
N LYS A 36 0.67 -20.82 -3.40
CA LYS A 36 0.30 -20.20 -2.12
C LYS A 36 1.52 -19.81 -1.29
N SER A 37 2.52 -20.68 -1.22
CA SER A 37 3.76 -20.42 -0.51
C SER A 37 4.54 -19.29 -1.16
N TRP A 38 4.62 -19.28 -2.48
CA TRP A 38 5.27 -18.21 -3.24
C TRP A 38 4.58 -16.87 -3.02
N LEU A 39 3.25 -16.86 -3.09
CA LEU A 39 2.44 -15.66 -2.87
C LEU A 39 2.65 -15.10 -1.47
N ASP A 40 2.70 -15.94 -0.44
CA ASP A 40 2.92 -15.51 0.93
C ASP A 40 4.23 -14.72 1.08
N VAL A 41 5.31 -15.25 0.52
CA VAL A 41 6.62 -14.58 0.55
C VAL A 41 6.59 -13.26 -0.21
N ARG A 42 6.04 -13.26 -1.42
CA ARG A 42 5.97 -12.04 -2.24
C ARG A 42 5.08 -10.98 -1.61
N LEU A 43 3.95 -11.39 -1.05
CA LEU A 43 3.02 -10.47 -0.38
C LEU A 43 3.69 -9.79 0.81
N LYS A 44 4.41 -10.54 1.63
CA LYS A 44 5.15 -9.97 2.76
C LYS A 44 6.20 -8.97 2.29
N GLN A 45 6.88 -9.25 1.19
CA GLN A 45 7.85 -8.33 0.60
C GLN A 45 7.18 -7.04 0.15
N HIS A 46 6.05 -7.12 -0.53
CA HIS A 46 5.30 -5.95 -0.99
C HIS A 46 4.76 -5.12 0.17
N LEU A 47 4.24 -5.77 1.20
CA LEU A 47 3.72 -5.08 2.38
C LEU A 47 4.84 -4.38 3.15
N SER A 48 6.01 -5.01 3.28
CA SER A 48 7.18 -4.39 3.89
C SER A 48 7.66 -3.18 3.10
N TRP A 49 7.75 -3.31 1.77
CA TRP A 49 8.09 -2.20 0.88
C TRP A 49 7.10 -1.06 1.03
N HIS A 50 5.81 -1.37 1.01
CA HIS A 50 4.74 -0.38 1.14
C HIS A 50 4.85 0.38 2.48
N CYS A 51 5.04 -0.35 3.57
CA CYS A 51 5.15 0.25 4.89
C CYS A 51 6.38 1.16 5.00
N SER A 52 7.54 0.68 4.53
CA SER A 52 8.80 1.42 4.73
C SER A 52 9.02 2.57 3.76
N THR A 53 8.43 2.51 2.56
CA THR A 53 8.67 3.51 1.51
C THR A 53 7.45 4.38 1.20
N GLN A 54 6.26 3.81 1.21
CA GLN A 54 5.05 4.53 0.80
C GLN A 54 4.33 5.24 1.94
N LEU A 55 4.30 4.66 3.14
CA LEU A 55 3.65 5.30 4.28
C LEU A 55 4.26 6.67 4.61
N PRO A 56 5.58 6.87 4.61
CA PRO A 56 6.14 8.21 4.82
C PRO A 56 5.64 9.24 3.81
N GLU A 57 5.50 8.84 2.54
CA GLU A 57 4.96 9.71 1.50
C GLU A 57 3.49 10.05 1.76
N TYR A 58 2.71 9.09 2.27
CA TYR A 58 1.31 9.32 2.60
C TYR A 58 1.16 10.27 3.79
N LEU A 59 2.04 10.15 4.78
CA LEU A 59 2.04 11.07 5.93
C LEU A 59 2.32 12.51 5.47
N ALA A 60 3.28 12.69 4.58
CA ALA A 60 3.58 14.00 4.01
C ALA A 60 2.39 14.56 3.24
N TRP A 61 1.69 13.71 2.49
CA TRP A 61 0.49 14.09 1.75
C TRP A 61 -0.64 14.52 2.71
N LEU A 62 -0.84 13.77 3.79
CA LEU A 62 -1.82 14.09 4.81
C LEU A 62 -1.50 15.42 5.50
N ASP A 63 -0.22 15.70 5.77
CA ASP A 63 0.22 16.96 6.34
C ASP A 63 -0.13 18.14 5.43
N LYS A 64 0.05 17.98 4.13
CA LYS A 64 -0.32 19.01 3.15
C LYS A 64 -1.82 19.26 3.14
N LEU A 65 -2.60 18.19 3.21
CA LEU A 65 -4.06 18.27 3.24
C LEU A 65 -4.54 18.96 4.53
N GLU A 66 -3.95 18.58 5.67
CA GLU A 66 -4.25 19.18 6.96
C GLU A 66 -3.93 20.69 6.96
N ASP A 67 -2.79 21.06 6.39
CA ASP A 67 -2.37 22.46 6.28
C ASP A 67 -3.36 23.28 5.45
N MET A 68 -3.86 22.72 4.34
CA MET A 68 -4.88 23.36 3.54
C MET A 68 -6.16 23.64 4.34
N VAL A 69 -6.61 22.68 5.14
CA VAL A 69 -7.81 22.80 5.96
C VAL A 69 -7.59 23.83 7.08
N LYS A 70 -6.48 23.73 7.80
CA LYS A 70 -6.16 24.61 8.92
C LYS A 70 -6.03 26.07 8.52
N ASN A 71 -5.49 26.34 7.33
CA ASN A 71 -5.23 27.69 6.84
C ASN A 71 -6.31 28.21 5.91
N ASP A 72 -7.43 27.49 5.86
CA ASP A 72 -8.59 27.84 5.01
C ASP A 72 -8.20 28.05 3.55
N ARG A 73 -7.33 27.18 3.04
CA ARG A 73 -6.82 27.21 1.67
C ARG A 73 -7.34 26.07 0.82
N VAL A 74 -8.56 25.62 1.10
CA VAL A 74 -9.18 24.57 0.33
C VAL A 74 -9.68 25.17 -0.98
N THR A 75 -8.90 24.99 -2.03
CA THR A 75 -9.23 25.48 -3.38
C THR A 75 -9.41 24.30 -4.33
N TYR A 76 -10.05 24.55 -5.47
CA TYR A 76 -10.18 23.52 -6.49
C TYR A 76 -8.82 23.02 -6.97
N GLU A 77 -7.89 23.95 -7.25
CA GLU A 77 -6.55 23.62 -7.71
C GLU A 77 -5.78 22.81 -6.65
N GLY A 78 -5.94 23.16 -5.38
CA GLY A 78 -5.30 22.45 -4.28
C GLY A 78 -5.82 21.03 -4.14
N LEU A 79 -7.13 20.84 -4.25
CA LEU A 79 -7.74 19.51 -4.21
C LEU A 79 -7.37 18.68 -5.43
N GLU A 80 -7.31 19.31 -6.60
CA GLU A 80 -6.88 18.63 -7.83
C GLU A 80 -5.45 18.15 -7.72
N ALA A 81 -4.54 18.96 -7.17
CA ALA A 81 -3.15 18.58 -6.93
C ALA A 81 -3.06 17.40 -5.96
N ARG A 82 -3.83 17.41 -4.86
CA ARG A 82 -3.83 16.30 -3.89
C ARG A 82 -4.39 15.03 -4.53
N THR A 83 -5.42 15.14 -5.35
CA THR A 83 -6.02 14.01 -6.06
C THR A 83 -5.03 13.41 -7.07
N SER A 84 -4.33 14.24 -7.82
CA SER A 84 -3.32 13.80 -8.77
C SER A 84 -2.19 13.04 -8.08
N GLU A 85 -1.73 13.54 -6.93
CA GLU A 85 -0.70 12.86 -6.12
C GLU A 85 -1.17 11.50 -5.62
N ALA A 86 -2.43 11.40 -5.20
CA ALA A 86 -3.02 10.14 -4.76
C ALA A 86 -3.11 9.13 -5.91
N LYS A 87 -3.48 9.57 -7.11
CA LYS A 87 -3.50 8.72 -8.30
C LYS A 87 -2.11 8.20 -8.64
N ASP A 88 -1.09 9.05 -8.57
CA ASP A 88 0.30 8.66 -8.82
C ASP A 88 0.77 7.61 -7.81
N ALA A 89 0.37 7.75 -6.55
CA ALA A 89 0.70 6.77 -5.51
C ALA A 89 0.06 5.40 -5.81
N ILE A 90 -1.19 5.39 -6.25
CA ILE A 90 -1.89 4.15 -6.62
C ILE A 90 -1.22 3.49 -7.84
N GLU A 91 -0.85 4.28 -8.85
CA GLU A 91 -0.15 3.77 -10.03
C GLU A 91 1.21 3.15 -9.66
N LYS A 92 1.91 3.76 -8.72
CA LYS A 92 3.20 3.26 -8.24
C LYS A 92 3.05 1.89 -7.57
N ILE A 93 2.02 1.73 -6.75
CA ILE A 93 1.70 0.44 -6.13
C ILE A 93 1.39 -0.60 -7.20
N SER A 94 0.54 -0.25 -8.17
CA SER A 94 0.19 -1.14 -9.27
C SER A 94 1.40 -1.59 -10.06
N ARG A 95 2.30 -0.67 -10.40
CA ARG A 95 3.53 -0.99 -11.13
C ARG A 95 4.44 -1.91 -10.34
N GLU A 96 4.51 -1.72 -9.03
CA GLU A 96 5.35 -2.55 -8.17
C GLU A 96 4.80 -3.97 -8.03
N ILE A 97 3.50 -4.13 -8.01
CA ILE A 97 2.84 -5.42 -7.82
C ILE A 97 2.68 -6.21 -9.13
N THR A 98 2.53 -5.53 -10.26
CA THR A 98 2.22 -6.15 -11.55
C THR A 98 3.18 -7.30 -11.93
N PRO A 99 4.53 -7.17 -11.80
CA PRO A 99 5.42 -8.28 -12.13
C PRO A 99 5.14 -9.54 -11.32
N SER A 100 4.82 -9.39 -10.03
CA SER A 100 4.48 -10.53 -9.16
C SER A 100 3.16 -11.16 -9.57
N ALA A 101 2.17 -10.36 -9.96
CA ALA A 101 0.88 -10.85 -10.42
C ALA A 101 1.03 -11.66 -11.71
N VAL A 102 1.85 -11.17 -12.65
CA VAL A 102 2.14 -11.88 -13.90
C VAL A 102 2.87 -13.20 -13.61
N GLU A 103 3.84 -13.19 -12.71
CA GLU A 103 4.61 -14.37 -12.34
C GLU A 103 3.75 -15.45 -11.68
N LEU A 104 2.76 -15.04 -10.88
CA LEU A 104 1.85 -15.97 -10.22
C LEU A 104 0.97 -16.73 -11.23
N LEU A 105 0.53 -16.06 -12.28
CA LEU A 105 -0.32 -16.64 -13.30
C LEU A 105 0.51 -17.44 -14.33
#